data_116c024f7f1e47a76bfc49841321a172
#
_entry.id   116c024f7f1e47a76bfc49841321a172
#
_cell.length_a   1.000
_cell.length_b   1.000
_cell.length_c   1.000
_cell.angle_alpha   90.00
_cell.angle_beta   90.00
_cell.angle_gamma   90.00
#
_symmetry.space_group_name_H-M   'P 1'
#
loop_
_entity.id
_entity.type
_entity.pdbx_description
1 polymer ?
#
loop_
_entity_poly.entity_id
_entity_poly.type
_entity_poly.pdbx_seq_one_letter_code
_entity_poly.pdbx_strand_id
1 'polypeptide(L)' 'MSIEINVPDIGADEVEVTEIMVKVGDTVEVEQSLIAVEGDKASMEVPSPQAGVVKEIKVAVGDKVETGKLIMVF' A
#
# COMPACT_ATOMS: atom_id res chain seq x y z
N MET A 1 2.51 -18.52 -7.24
CA MET A 1 2.40 -18.24 -5.82
C MET A 1 2.07 -16.76 -5.63
N SER A 2 1.26 -16.47 -4.65
CA SER A 2 0.94 -15.08 -4.34
C SER A 2 1.69 -14.62 -3.09
N ILE A 3 1.98 -13.33 -3.05
CA ILE A 3 2.71 -12.71 -1.95
C ILE A 3 1.84 -11.61 -1.37
N GLU A 4 1.57 -11.68 -0.09
CA GLU A 4 0.76 -10.69 0.59
C GLU A 4 1.59 -9.46 0.93
N ILE A 5 1.06 -8.30 0.60
CA ILE A 5 1.72 -7.03 0.89
C ILE A 5 0.92 -6.32 1.96
N ASN A 6 1.55 -6.09 3.09
CA ASN A 6 0.92 -5.46 4.24
C ASN A 6 1.50 -4.07 4.45
N VAL A 7 0.74 -3.23 5.17
CA VAL A 7 1.22 -1.90 5.54
C VAL A 7 2.41 -2.06 6.47
N PRO A 8 3.57 -1.47 6.15
CA PRO A 8 4.72 -1.51 7.04
C PRO A 8 4.50 -0.62 8.26
N ASP A 9 5.46 -0.61 9.17
CA ASP A 9 5.40 0.29 10.31
C ASP A 9 5.57 1.72 9.81
N ILE A 10 4.47 2.47 9.79
CA ILE A 10 4.44 3.83 9.28
C ILE A 10 4.48 4.88 10.40
N GLY A 11 4.59 4.42 11.64
CA GLY A 11 4.68 5.34 12.77
C GLY A 11 3.35 6.02 13.14
N ALA A 12 2.24 5.55 12.57
CA ALA A 12 0.92 6.08 12.84
C ALA A 12 -0.03 4.93 13.14
N ASP A 13 -1.04 5.20 13.96
CA ASP A 13 -2.01 4.17 14.31
C ASP A 13 -2.91 3.80 13.13
N GLU A 14 -3.34 4.81 12.39
CA GLU A 14 -4.25 4.61 11.28
C GLU A 14 -4.07 5.75 10.29
N VAL A 15 -4.12 5.43 9.01
CA VAL A 15 -4.04 6.41 7.93
C VAL A 15 -5.12 6.13 6.92
N GLU A 16 -5.45 7.14 6.14
CA GLU A 16 -6.45 7.02 5.08
C GLU A 16 -5.76 6.96 3.72
N VAL A 17 -6.20 6.04 2.89
CA VAL A 17 -5.69 5.93 1.51
C VAL A 17 -6.22 7.11 0.71
N THR A 18 -5.32 7.97 0.22
CA THR A 18 -5.70 9.14 -0.57
C THR A 18 -5.55 8.88 -2.06
N GLU A 19 -4.64 7.98 -2.44
CA GLU A 19 -4.42 7.66 -3.84
C GLU A 19 -3.80 6.28 -3.96
N ILE A 20 -4.17 5.56 -5.00
CA ILE A 20 -3.57 4.28 -5.35
C ILE A 20 -2.78 4.51 -6.64
N MET A 21 -1.48 4.29 -6.58
CA MET A 21 -0.56 4.63 -7.67
C MET A 21 -0.29 3.49 -8.64
N VAL A 22 -0.84 2.31 -8.36
CA VAL A 22 -0.66 1.13 -9.22
C VAL A 22 -2.01 0.48 -9.47
N LYS A 23 -2.05 -0.43 -10.45
CA LYS A 23 -3.27 -1.15 -10.81
C LYS A 23 -2.98 -2.63 -10.86
N VAL A 24 -4.03 -3.43 -10.81
CA VAL A 24 -3.91 -4.87 -11.03
C VAL A 24 -3.27 -5.10 -12.40
N GLY A 25 -2.23 -5.91 -12.43
CA GLY A 25 -1.46 -6.19 -13.63
C GLY A 25 -0.21 -5.35 -13.80
N ASP A 26 -0.05 -4.30 -12.97
CA ASP A 26 1.15 -3.46 -13.06
C ASP A 26 2.35 -4.19 -12.47
N THR A 27 3.52 -3.94 -13.08
CA THR A 27 4.79 -4.42 -12.54
C THR A 27 5.36 -3.34 -11.63
N VAL A 28 5.75 -3.72 -10.43
CA VAL A 28 6.33 -2.79 -9.46
C VAL A 28 7.75 -3.22 -9.10
N GLU A 29 8.54 -2.25 -8.71
CA GLU A 29 9.91 -2.48 -8.26
C GLU A 29 10.00 -2.30 -6.76
N VAL A 30 11.11 -2.78 -6.18
CA VAL A 30 11.39 -2.59 -4.76
C VAL A 30 11.36 -1.08 -4.46
N GLU A 31 10.68 -0.72 -3.38
CA GLU A 31 10.54 0.66 -2.91
C GLU A 31 9.68 1.57 -3.79
N GLN A 32 9.09 1.03 -4.83
CA GLN A 32 8.14 1.81 -5.63
C GLN A 32 6.90 2.11 -4.79
N SER A 33 6.43 3.36 -4.83
CA SER A 33 5.23 3.75 -4.08
C SER A 33 4.01 3.02 -4.61
N LEU A 34 3.30 2.36 -3.71
CA LEU A 34 2.08 1.61 -4.06
C LEU A 34 0.83 2.45 -3.84
N ILE A 35 0.73 3.07 -2.68
CA ILE A 35 -0.41 3.92 -2.32
C ILE A 35 0.09 5.15 -1.58
N ALA A 36 -0.66 6.22 -1.68
CA ALA A 36 -0.46 7.40 -0.86
C ALA A 36 -1.46 7.37 0.28
N VAL A 37 -1.02 7.70 1.47
CA VAL A 37 -1.86 7.70 2.66
C VAL A 37 -1.68 9.00 3.42
N GLU A 38 -2.69 9.37 4.20
CA GLU A 38 -2.63 10.58 5.01
C GLU A 38 -3.01 10.25 6.45
N GLY A 39 -2.14 10.63 7.38
CA GLY A 39 -2.40 10.52 8.81
C GLY A 39 -2.77 11.87 9.40
N ASP A 40 -2.91 11.92 10.73
CA ASP A 40 -3.32 13.13 11.43
C ASP A 40 -2.34 14.30 11.26
N LYS A 41 -1.07 13.99 11.07
CA LYS A 41 -0.02 15.01 11.06
C LYS A 41 0.77 15.11 9.77
N ALA A 42 0.68 14.11 8.90
CA ALA A 42 1.48 14.07 7.69
C ALA A 42 0.90 13.12 6.67
N SER A 43 1.22 13.39 5.42
CA SER A 43 0.95 12.43 4.34
C SER A 43 2.22 11.65 4.05
N MET A 44 2.05 10.42 3.59
CA MET A 44 3.19 9.57 3.28
C MET A 44 2.81 8.56 2.21
N GLU A 45 3.79 7.84 1.71
CA GLU A 45 3.57 6.82 0.71
C GLU A 45 4.00 5.47 1.26
N VAL A 46 3.27 4.43 0.89
CA VAL A 46 3.63 3.06 1.28
C VAL A 46 4.45 2.46 0.15
N PRO A 47 5.73 2.17 0.39
CA PRO A 47 6.58 1.59 -0.66
C PRO A 47 6.40 0.08 -0.76
N SER A 48 6.73 -0.46 -1.92
CA SER A 48 6.71 -1.89 -2.12
C SER A 48 7.91 -2.53 -1.41
N PRO A 49 7.70 -3.59 -0.61
CA PRO A 49 8.81 -4.28 0.03
C PRO A 49 9.59 -5.16 -0.94
N GLN A 50 9.06 -5.39 -2.13
CA GLN A 50 9.72 -6.23 -3.12
C GLN A 50 9.17 -5.97 -4.51
N ALA A 51 9.89 -6.44 -5.53
CA ALA A 51 9.43 -6.37 -6.90
C ALA A 51 8.41 -7.47 -7.18
N GLY A 52 7.48 -7.20 -8.08
CA GLY A 52 6.49 -8.19 -8.46
C GLY A 52 5.41 -7.59 -9.35
N VAL A 53 4.39 -8.38 -9.64
CA VAL A 53 3.23 -7.95 -10.42
C VAL A 53 2.01 -7.91 -9.50
N VAL A 54 1.29 -6.82 -9.52
CA VAL A 54 0.10 -6.66 -8.68
C VAL A 54 -0.99 -7.60 -9.17
N LYS A 55 -1.40 -8.53 -8.33
CA LYS A 55 -2.47 -9.48 -8.64
C LYS A 55 -3.81 -9.00 -8.13
N GLU A 56 -3.83 -8.43 -6.94
CA GLU A 56 -5.04 -7.90 -6.32
C GLU A 56 -4.72 -6.66 -5.51
N ILE A 57 -5.68 -5.74 -5.44
CA ILE A 57 -5.62 -4.58 -4.58
C ILE A 57 -6.78 -4.72 -3.59
N LYS A 58 -6.46 -4.78 -2.32
CA LYS A 58 -7.44 -5.05 -1.26
C LYS A 58 -7.98 -3.79 -0.59
N VAL A 59 -7.53 -2.62 -1.03
CA VAL A 59 -7.97 -1.34 -0.49
C VAL A 59 -8.40 -0.41 -1.61
N ALA A 60 -9.11 0.65 -1.26
CA ALA A 60 -9.56 1.65 -2.21
C ALA A 60 -9.30 3.04 -1.63
N VAL A 61 -9.35 4.05 -2.50
CA VAL A 61 -9.23 5.44 -2.05
C VAL A 61 -10.35 5.72 -1.04
N GLY A 62 -9.95 6.31 0.09
CA GLY A 62 -10.88 6.59 1.18
C GLY A 62 -10.90 5.53 2.26
N ASP A 63 -10.30 4.37 2.02
CA ASP A 63 -10.21 3.33 3.05
C ASP A 63 -9.19 3.71 4.11
N LYS A 64 -9.45 3.31 5.34
CA LYS A 64 -8.50 3.50 6.42
C LYS A 64 -7.71 2.21 6.62
N VAL A 65 -6.42 2.36 6.78
CA VAL A 65 -5.51 1.22 6.96
C VAL A 65 -4.61 1.48 8.15
N GLU A 66 -4.12 0.39 8.74
CA GLU A 66 -3.21 0.46 9.87
C GLU A 66 -2.02 -0.45 9.60
N THR A 67 -0.98 -0.33 10.42
CA THR A 67 0.20 -1.19 10.30
C THR A 67 -0.20 -2.65 10.35
N GLY A 68 0.27 -3.41 9.39
CA GLY A 68 -0.01 -4.84 9.29
C GLY A 68 -1.24 -5.20 8.47
N LYS A 69 -2.02 -4.21 8.02
CA LYS A 69 -3.20 -4.50 7.21
C LYS A 69 -2.79 -4.96 5.80
N LEU A 70 -3.44 -6.00 5.32
CA LEU A 70 -3.23 -6.47 3.95
C LEU A 70 -3.79 -5.44 2.97
N ILE A 71 -2.94 -4.98 2.06
CA ILE A 71 -3.33 -3.96 1.08
C ILE A 71 -3.30 -4.47 -0.35
N MET A 72 -2.38 -5.34 -0.66
CA MET A 72 -2.22 -5.86 -2.02
C MET A 72 -1.72 -7.29 -1.99
N VAL A 73 -1.87 -7.96 -3.11
CA VAL A 73 -1.32 -9.29 -3.34
C VAL A 73 -0.52 -9.23 -4.65
N PHE A 74 0.70 -9.70 -4.59
CA PHE A 74 1.58 -9.79 -5.76
C PHE A 74 1.68 -11.22 -6.26
#